data_ec3bf379e7091407f524621c9dd5f23a
#
_entry.id   ec3bf379e7091407f524621c9dd5f23a
#
_cell.length_a   1.000
_cell.length_b   1.000
_cell.length_c   1.000
_cell.angle_alpha   90.00
_cell.angle_beta   90.00
_cell.angle_gamma   90.00
#
_symmetry.space_group_name_H-M   'P 1'
#
loop_
_entity.id
_entity.type
_entity.pdbx_description
1 polymer ?
#
loop_
_entity_poly.entity_id
_entity_poly.type
_entity_poly.pdbx_seq_one_letter_code
_entity_poly.pdbx_strand_id
1 'polypeptide(L)'
;MITPRHRERWLSPAQDKLVRTFRANLDEDLHVQGYAGIGKSHLLGTLMECLRPGGALLLAHTSGKLEALRKRIGDVHGSKAGLTFIEFAQLLLNDPKPKPVNELPKFLSKRALSQELNIIGVRDYDTQSTLNICLKVLKNYCRSRDYTLSTKHLPYFNQPLSSMDARVVLEYSSQLWGYLESNPAWYGLVELDALLMIKRASLSGCVVPARYSHVLIDESQDLPASLMQIIERGRQVLITLGDEYQQAGGAFVSRGRGVRRSEIAYSVRSGRNVESLVNPLIYRHSSKGKTPFEGASNTDIAVKYYPQGFLPPEGCVVLAASRWDMMKWIIQMDAAGRALIPSTEAQKDLKRFMATAIALFKPDFYSVEQIPDGPHLDFSEFSSWQQVCDANRYDESFLWVEAELEKGFNVADMNQLKGMLGQSGNSCMVMMAEQAGGMEFDVVLLTPQLLTVNKFRDVNEFDQRICAVYIAISRAKFKLYVPYDVAEWIAHHDSQKFREFSGY
;
A
#
# COMPACT_ATOMS: atom_id res chain seq x y z
N MET A 1 -5.43 36.62 -31.45
CA MET A 1 -4.89 36.12 -30.16
C MET A 1 -6.05 35.52 -29.39
N ILE A 2 -6.17 34.20 -29.37
CA ILE A 2 -7.21 33.49 -28.63
C ILE A 2 -6.65 33.29 -27.22
N THR A 3 -7.12 34.08 -26.28
CA THR A 3 -6.83 33.85 -24.85
C THR A 3 -7.27 32.45 -24.46
N PRO A 4 -6.40 31.64 -23.85
CA PRO A 4 -6.81 30.34 -23.33
C PRO A 4 -7.93 30.56 -22.32
N ARG A 5 -9.07 29.90 -22.51
CA ARG A 5 -10.12 29.84 -21.50
C ARG A 5 -9.52 29.19 -20.26
N HIS A 6 -9.11 29.98 -19.28
CA HIS A 6 -8.87 29.49 -17.92
C HIS A 6 -10.17 28.84 -17.47
N ARG A 7 -10.19 27.52 -17.34
CA ARG A 7 -11.21 26.86 -16.52
C ARG A 7 -10.99 27.38 -15.11
N GLU A 8 -11.88 28.23 -14.62
CA GLU A 8 -11.88 28.63 -13.21
C GLU A 8 -12.02 27.37 -12.38
N ARG A 9 -10.90 26.90 -11.84
CA ARG A 9 -10.89 25.77 -10.92
C ARG A 9 -11.29 26.32 -9.56
N TRP A 10 -12.35 25.78 -9.00
CA TRP A 10 -12.70 26.14 -7.63
C TRP A 10 -11.61 25.63 -6.67
N LEU A 11 -11.08 26.54 -5.88
CA LEU A 11 -10.09 26.28 -4.83
C LEU A 11 -10.67 26.71 -3.48
N SER A 12 -10.39 25.91 -2.44
CA SER A 12 -10.67 26.39 -1.09
C SER A 12 -9.77 27.59 -0.75
N PRO A 13 -10.13 28.42 0.24
CA PRO A 13 -9.29 29.57 0.64
C PRO A 13 -7.84 29.18 0.98
N ALA A 14 -7.66 28.02 1.62
CA ALA A 14 -6.34 27.49 1.95
C ALA A 14 -5.55 27.09 0.68
N GLN A 15 -6.22 26.45 -0.29
CA GLN A 15 -5.60 26.10 -1.57
C GLN A 15 -5.26 27.32 -2.39
N ASP A 16 -6.14 28.32 -2.46
CA ASP A 16 -5.88 29.58 -3.18
C ASP A 16 -4.68 30.33 -2.57
N LYS A 17 -4.62 30.44 -1.24
CA LYS A 17 -3.46 31.02 -0.55
C LYS A 17 -2.17 30.24 -0.90
N LEU A 18 -2.22 28.92 -0.91
CA LEU A 18 -1.07 28.09 -1.25
C LEU A 18 -0.62 28.33 -2.70
N VAL A 19 -1.55 28.37 -3.66
CA VAL A 19 -1.24 28.60 -5.08
C VAL A 19 -0.62 30.00 -5.28
N ARG A 20 -1.15 31.02 -4.62
CA ARG A 20 -0.55 32.39 -4.67
C ARG A 20 0.86 32.41 -4.10
N THR A 21 1.07 31.75 -2.96
CA THR A 21 2.40 31.65 -2.35
C THR A 21 3.36 30.88 -3.23
N PHE A 22 2.91 29.77 -3.85
CA PHE A 22 3.70 28.99 -4.78
C PHE A 22 4.14 29.81 -6.00
N ARG A 23 3.23 30.59 -6.61
CA ARG A 23 3.55 31.47 -7.74
C ARG A 23 4.65 32.47 -7.43
N ALA A 24 4.73 32.94 -6.18
CA ALA A 24 5.76 33.86 -5.74
C ALA A 24 7.12 33.20 -5.44
N ASN A 25 7.15 31.87 -5.29
CA ASN A 25 8.33 31.10 -4.85
C ASN A 25 8.44 29.78 -5.63
N LEU A 26 8.62 29.88 -6.94
CA LEU A 26 8.69 28.73 -7.85
C LEU A 26 9.98 27.91 -7.72
N ASP A 27 10.97 28.42 -7.05
CA ASP A 27 12.29 27.84 -6.83
C ASP A 27 12.42 27.07 -5.52
N GLU A 28 11.36 27.02 -4.71
CA GLU A 28 11.35 26.33 -3.42
C GLU A 28 10.69 24.96 -3.52
N ASP A 29 11.32 23.95 -2.93
CA ASP A 29 10.69 22.65 -2.71
C ASP A 29 9.42 22.78 -1.86
N LEU A 30 8.33 22.15 -2.29
CA LEU A 30 7.03 22.21 -1.63
C LEU A 30 6.53 20.81 -1.26
N HIS A 31 6.08 20.66 -0.02
CA HIS A 31 5.30 19.49 0.41
C HIS A 31 3.92 19.94 0.92
N VAL A 32 2.87 19.37 0.34
CA VAL A 32 1.51 19.61 0.77
C VAL A 32 0.98 18.36 1.46
N GLN A 33 0.82 18.44 2.78
CA GLN A 33 0.06 17.47 3.54
C GLN A 33 -1.43 17.79 3.37
N GLY A 34 -2.19 16.82 2.89
CA GLY A 34 -3.62 17.00 2.69
C GLY A 34 -4.40 15.72 2.90
N TYR A 35 -5.42 15.77 3.74
CA TYR A 35 -6.27 14.64 4.04
C TYR A 35 -7.03 14.11 2.82
N ALA A 36 -7.69 12.97 2.98
CA ALA A 36 -8.55 12.42 1.95
C ALA A 36 -9.68 13.42 1.57
N GLY A 37 -9.92 13.54 0.26
CA GLY A 37 -11.02 14.38 -0.23
C GLY A 37 -10.74 15.88 -0.30
N ILE A 38 -9.54 16.37 0.02
CA ILE A 38 -9.19 17.80 -0.13
C ILE A 38 -9.00 18.24 -1.59
N GLY A 39 -9.02 17.33 -2.55
CA GLY A 39 -8.77 17.65 -3.97
C GLY A 39 -7.30 17.75 -4.35
N LYS A 40 -6.40 16.93 -3.76
CA LYS A 40 -4.95 16.92 -4.05
C LYS A 40 -4.64 16.93 -5.54
N SER A 41 -5.22 16.00 -6.31
CA SER A 41 -4.97 15.92 -7.76
C SER A 41 -5.43 17.17 -8.53
N HIS A 42 -6.52 17.81 -8.08
CA HIS A 42 -7.01 19.07 -8.64
C HIS A 42 -6.04 20.22 -8.34
N LEU A 43 -5.58 20.31 -7.10
CA LEU A 43 -4.57 21.28 -6.68
C LEU A 43 -3.27 21.10 -7.47
N LEU A 44 -2.83 19.83 -7.65
CA LEU A 44 -1.63 19.51 -8.45
C LEU A 44 -1.75 20.06 -9.87
N GLY A 45 -2.92 19.90 -10.51
CA GLY A 45 -3.18 20.49 -11.82
C GLY A 45 -3.05 22.01 -11.84
N THR A 46 -3.56 22.68 -10.79
CA THR A 46 -3.44 24.15 -10.66
C THR A 46 -2.00 24.59 -10.44
N LEU A 47 -1.21 23.84 -9.67
CA LEU A 47 0.22 24.11 -9.51
C LEU A 47 0.98 23.92 -10.82
N MET A 48 0.64 22.88 -11.61
CA MET A 48 1.24 22.68 -12.94
C MET A 48 0.96 23.85 -13.90
N GLU A 49 -0.23 24.43 -13.86
CA GLU A 49 -0.59 25.60 -14.68
C GLU A 49 0.29 26.85 -14.37
N CYS A 50 0.89 26.91 -13.19
CA CYS A 50 1.81 27.97 -12.82
C CYS A 50 3.21 27.79 -13.42
N LEU A 51 3.51 26.60 -13.96
CA LEU A 51 4.83 26.25 -14.47
C LEU A 51 4.91 26.41 -15.99
N ARG A 52 6.14 26.52 -16.52
CA ARG A 52 6.37 26.60 -17.97
C ARG A 52 5.96 25.29 -18.64
N PRO A 53 5.26 25.33 -19.80
CA PRO A 53 4.94 24.13 -20.57
C PRO A 53 6.20 23.30 -20.88
N GLY A 54 6.13 21.99 -20.66
CA GLY A 54 7.24 21.05 -20.89
C GLY A 54 8.36 21.07 -19.82
N GLY A 55 8.35 22.03 -18.89
CA GLY A 55 9.32 22.12 -17.79
C GLY A 55 9.00 21.27 -16.56
N ALA A 56 7.80 20.71 -16.48
CA ALA A 56 7.35 19.92 -15.36
C ALA A 56 7.32 18.41 -15.69
N LEU A 57 7.89 17.60 -14.82
CA LEU A 57 7.81 16.14 -14.86
C LEU A 57 6.81 15.65 -13.83
N LEU A 58 5.70 15.08 -14.29
CA LEU A 58 4.72 14.44 -13.43
C LEU A 58 5.08 12.96 -13.23
N LEU A 59 5.16 12.50 -11.99
CA LEU A 59 5.44 11.11 -11.66
C LEU A 59 4.30 10.47 -10.88
N ALA A 60 3.96 9.22 -11.23
CA ALA A 60 2.98 8.41 -10.54
C ALA A 60 3.48 6.98 -10.34
N HIS A 61 2.97 6.30 -9.31
CA HIS A 61 3.41 4.95 -8.95
C HIS A 61 3.10 3.91 -10.04
N THR A 62 1.88 3.95 -10.61
CA THR A 62 1.40 3.00 -11.61
C THR A 62 0.75 3.71 -12.80
N SER A 63 0.60 3.00 -13.92
CA SER A 63 -0.08 3.50 -15.12
C SER A 63 -1.54 3.87 -14.84
N GLY A 64 -2.26 3.07 -14.04
CA GLY A 64 -3.64 3.36 -13.65
C GLY A 64 -3.76 4.65 -12.81
N LYS A 65 -2.85 4.84 -11.83
CA LYS A 65 -2.77 6.11 -11.05
C LYS A 65 -2.42 7.30 -11.95
N LEU A 66 -1.50 7.12 -12.89
CA LEU A 66 -1.11 8.18 -13.84
C LEU A 66 -2.27 8.57 -14.76
N GLU A 67 -3.00 7.59 -15.29
CA GLU A 67 -4.17 7.84 -16.15
C GLU A 67 -5.31 8.54 -15.37
N ALA A 68 -5.62 8.08 -14.18
CA ALA A 68 -6.60 8.72 -13.30
C ALA A 68 -6.20 10.17 -12.98
N LEU A 69 -4.91 10.42 -12.73
CA LEU A 69 -4.38 11.74 -12.46
C LEU A 69 -4.50 12.65 -13.70
N ARG A 70 -4.14 12.15 -14.89
CA ARG A 70 -4.30 12.88 -16.16
C ARG A 70 -5.75 13.27 -16.43
N LYS A 71 -6.70 12.36 -16.19
CA LYS A 71 -8.15 12.66 -16.33
C LYS A 71 -8.60 13.78 -15.39
N ARG A 72 -8.08 13.81 -14.16
CA ARG A 72 -8.43 14.82 -13.15
C ARG A 72 -7.76 16.18 -13.43
N ILE A 73 -6.52 16.18 -13.85
CA ILE A 73 -5.76 17.39 -14.18
C ILE A 73 -6.31 18.02 -15.46
N GLY A 74 -6.77 17.21 -16.43
CA GLY A 74 -7.21 17.66 -17.74
C GLY A 74 -6.03 17.99 -18.66
N ASP A 75 -6.31 18.72 -19.74
CA ASP A 75 -5.32 19.04 -20.80
C ASP A 75 -4.35 20.18 -20.39
N VAL A 76 -3.73 20.04 -19.22
CA VAL A 76 -2.65 20.94 -18.82
C VAL A 76 -1.37 20.51 -19.53
N HIS A 77 -0.84 21.35 -20.39
CA HIS A 77 0.43 21.15 -21.13
C HIS A 77 0.50 19.94 -22.07
N GLY A 78 -0.63 19.46 -22.58
CA GLY A 78 -0.72 18.32 -23.49
C GLY A 78 -0.92 16.99 -22.75
N SER A 79 -1.88 16.20 -23.20
CA SER A 79 -2.42 15.00 -22.56
C SER A 79 -1.44 13.85 -22.30
N LYS A 80 -0.17 13.97 -22.73
CA LYS A 80 0.89 12.95 -22.56
C LYS A 80 1.92 13.27 -21.50
N ALA A 81 1.75 14.36 -20.72
CA ALA A 81 2.68 14.71 -19.66
C ALA A 81 2.64 13.68 -18.51
N GLY A 82 3.81 13.19 -18.11
CA GLY A 82 3.98 12.32 -16.96
C GLY A 82 4.49 10.92 -17.32
N LEU A 83 5.15 10.29 -16.34
CA LEU A 83 5.72 8.95 -16.40
C LEU A 83 5.36 8.18 -15.13
N THR A 84 5.27 6.87 -15.25
CA THR A 84 5.29 6.01 -14.07
C THR A 84 6.70 5.95 -13.50
N PHE A 85 6.84 5.53 -12.25
CA PHE A 85 8.16 5.39 -11.62
C PHE A 85 9.06 4.43 -12.41
N ILE A 86 8.50 3.35 -12.97
CA ILE A 86 9.27 2.40 -13.78
C ILE A 86 9.69 3.02 -15.13
N GLU A 87 8.78 3.71 -15.82
CA GLU A 87 9.10 4.40 -17.09
C GLU A 87 10.16 5.48 -16.87
N PHE A 88 10.10 6.17 -15.72
CA PHE A 88 11.11 7.16 -15.37
C PHE A 88 12.48 6.52 -15.12
N ALA A 89 12.53 5.42 -14.37
CA ALA A 89 13.78 4.69 -14.13
C ALA A 89 14.38 4.13 -15.44
N GLN A 90 13.54 3.58 -16.33
CA GLN A 90 13.94 3.13 -17.67
C GLN A 90 14.53 4.26 -18.51
N LEU A 91 13.87 5.43 -18.51
CA LEU A 91 14.36 6.63 -19.20
C LEU A 91 15.76 7.02 -18.69
N LEU A 92 15.99 6.96 -17.39
CA LEU A 92 17.26 7.33 -16.77
C LEU A 92 18.38 6.34 -17.08
N LEU A 93 18.06 5.06 -17.16
CA LEU A 93 19.02 3.99 -17.45
C LEU A 93 19.28 3.82 -18.96
N ASN A 94 18.57 4.57 -19.82
CA ASN A 94 18.52 4.35 -21.26
C ASN A 94 18.17 2.90 -21.65
N ASP A 95 17.42 2.22 -20.78
CA ASP A 95 16.97 0.86 -21.04
C ASP A 95 15.90 0.87 -22.14
N PRO A 96 16.00 0.01 -23.17
CA PRO A 96 14.95 -0.12 -24.16
C PRO A 96 13.63 -0.51 -23.48
N LYS A 97 12.51 -0.02 -24.02
CA LYS A 97 11.18 -0.42 -23.53
C LYS A 97 11.10 -1.93 -23.42
N PRO A 98 10.51 -2.47 -22.35
CA PRO A 98 10.33 -3.91 -22.22
C PRO A 98 9.60 -4.43 -23.48
N LYS A 99 10.08 -5.56 -23.99
CA LYS A 99 9.40 -6.24 -25.11
C LYS A 99 7.96 -6.57 -24.69
N PRO A 100 7.00 -6.56 -25.63
CA PRO A 100 5.64 -6.97 -25.33
C PRO A 100 5.63 -8.35 -24.66
N VAL A 101 4.70 -8.54 -23.74
CA VAL A 101 4.59 -9.75 -22.88
C VAL A 101 4.67 -11.06 -23.67
N ASN A 102 4.25 -11.07 -24.94
CA ASN A 102 4.28 -12.24 -25.82
C ASN A 102 5.68 -12.61 -26.33
N GLU A 103 6.68 -11.73 -26.18
CA GLU A 103 8.07 -11.94 -26.60
C GLU A 103 9.02 -12.15 -25.41
N LEU A 104 8.51 -12.15 -24.18
CA LEU A 104 9.33 -12.36 -22.99
C LEU A 104 9.68 -13.85 -22.86
N PRO A 105 10.92 -14.20 -22.49
CA PRO A 105 11.25 -15.56 -22.15
C PRO A 105 10.33 -16.04 -21.02
N LYS A 106 9.99 -17.34 -21.02
CA LYS A 106 9.13 -17.96 -20.00
C LYS A 106 9.61 -17.54 -18.61
N PHE A 107 8.70 -16.94 -17.83
CA PHE A 107 8.96 -16.62 -16.44
C PHE A 107 9.52 -17.85 -15.72
N LEU A 108 10.71 -17.74 -15.16
CA LEU A 108 11.22 -18.78 -14.29
C LEU A 108 10.30 -18.81 -13.05
N SER A 109 9.77 -19.99 -12.74
CA SER A 109 9.06 -20.17 -11.48
C SER A 109 10.02 -19.88 -10.31
N LYS A 110 9.50 -19.51 -9.15
CA LYS A 110 10.34 -19.32 -7.95
C LYS A 110 11.17 -20.56 -7.66
N ARG A 111 10.63 -21.77 -7.96
CA ARG A 111 11.35 -23.03 -7.82
C ARG A 111 12.54 -23.11 -8.76
N ALA A 112 12.36 -22.75 -10.03
CA ALA A 112 13.46 -22.70 -10.99
C ALA A 112 14.52 -21.66 -10.60
N LEU A 113 14.11 -20.51 -10.08
CA LEU A 113 15.00 -19.47 -9.60
C LEU A 113 15.84 -19.94 -8.40
N SER A 114 15.22 -20.61 -7.43
CA SER A 114 15.96 -21.13 -6.28
C SER A 114 16.97 -22.21 -6.67
N GLN A 115 16.63 -23.04 -7.68
CA GLN A 115 17.56 -24.02 -8.25
C GLN A 115 18.71 -23.38 -9.00
N GLU A 116 18.43 -22.38 -9.85
CA GLU A 116 19.45 -21.64 -10.61
C GLU A 116 20.47 -20.95 -9.69
N LEU A 117 20.00 -20.40 -8.58
CA LEU A 117 20.83 -19.69 -7.61
C LEU A 117 21.38 -20.61 -6.50
N ASN A 118 21.12 -21.93 -6.56
CA ASN A 118 21.51 -22.88 -5.53
C ASN A 118 21.09 -22.45 -4.12
N ILE A 119 19.93 -21.82 -3.99
CA ILE A 119 19.41 -21.44 -2.68
C ILE A 119 18.92 -22.72 -1.99
N ILE A 120 19.43 -22.94 -0.80
CA ILE A 120 18.98 -24.03 0.09
C ILE A 120 18.21 -23.44 1.28
N GLY A 121 17.55 -24.31 2.04
CA GLY A 121 16.89 -23.91 3.27
C GLY A 121 17.85 -23.35 4.31
N VAL A 122 17.44 -22.37 5.09
CA VAL A 122 18.20 -21.76 6.17
C VAL A 122 17.45 -21.99 7.47
N ARG A 123 18.10 -22.61 8.44
CA ARG A 123 17.49 -23.02 9.71
C ARG A 123 16.27 -23.93 9.46
N ASP A 124 15.10 -23.54 9.95
CA ASP A 124 13.82 -24.27 9.80
C ASP A 124 13.05 -23.87 8.53
N TYR A 125 13.60 -22.96 7.74
CA TYR A 125 12.97 -22.50 6.49
C TYR A 125 13.42 -23.37 5.33
N ASP A 126 12.46 -23.85 4.57
CA ASP A 126 12.73 -24.54 3.30
C ASP A 126 13.29 -23.62 2.24
N THR A 127 13.67 -24.16 1.10
CA THR A 127 14.23 -23.42 -0.05
C THR A 127 13.30 -22.30 -0.52
N GLN A 128 11.99 -22.55 -0.59
CA GLN A 128 11.03 -21.56 -1.11
C GLN A 128 10.80 -20.43 -0.10
N SER A 129 10.70 -20.77 1.17
CA SER A 129 10.60 -19.81 2.27
C SER A 129 11.86 -18.95 2.36
N THR A 130 13.05 -19.54 2.22
CA THR A 130 14.32 -18.83 2.17
C THR A 130 14.37 -17.86 0.98
N LEU A 131 13.96 -18.28 -0.21
CA LEU A 131 13.87 -17.38 -1.38
C LEU A 131 12.88 -16.23 -1.13
N ASN A 132 11.73 -16.51 -0.51
CA ASN A 132 10.76 -15.47 -0.17
C ASN A 132 11.33 -14.46 0.84
N ILE A 133 12.11 -14.91 1.82
CA ILE A 133 12.84 -14.03 2.75
C ILE A 133 13.83 -13.16 1.95
N CYS A 134 14.60 -13.73 1.04
CA CYS A 134 15.52 -12.97 0.19
C CYS A 134 14.80 -11.91 -0.66
N LEU A 135 13.63 -12.22 -1.20
CA LEU A 135 12.80 -11.26 -1.93
C LEU A 135 12.30 -10.11 -1.04
N LYS A 136 11.92 -10.40 0.23
CA LYS A 136 11.58 -9.35 1.22
C LYS A 136 12.80 -8.47 1.54
N VAL A 137 13.96 -9.07 1.71
CA VAL A 137 15.23 -8.32 1.91
C VAL A 137 15.50 -7.40 0.73
N LEU A 138 15.36 -7.88 -0.51
CA LEU A 138 15.53 -7.05 -1.70
C LEU A 138 14.49 -5.92 -1.78
N LYS A 139 13.23 -6.20 -1.45
CA LYS A 139 12.18 -5.16 -1.40
C LYS A 139 12.58 -4.04 -0.43
N ASN A 140 13.03 -4.37 0.77
CA ASN A 140 13.49 -3.41 1.77
C ASN A 140 14.73 -2.63 1.29
N TYR A 141 15.71 -3.33 0.73
CA TYR A 141 16.90 -2.72 0.15
C TYR A 141 16.57 -1.75 -0.99
N CYS A 142 15.73 -2.16 -1.93
CA CYS A 142 15.34 -1.32 -3.05
C CYS A 142 14.57 -0.06 -2.62
N ARG A 143 13.86 -0.11 -1.50
CA ARG A 143 13.18 1.07 -0.93
C ARG A 143 14.13 1.99 -0.17
N SER A 144 15.30 1.53 0.25
CA SER A 144 16.27 2.29 1.06
C SER A 144 17.18 3.18 0.22
N ARG A 145 17.92 4.08 0.90
CA ARG A 145 19.01 4.88 0.30
C ARG A 145 20.35 4.14 0.33
N ASP A 146 20.44 2.98 0.96
CA ASP A 146 21.69 2.28 1.19
C ASP A 146 22.31 1.80 -0.12
N TYR A 147 23.62 1.86 -0.23
CA TYR A 147 24.36 1.41 -1.42
C TYR A 147 24.63 -0.09 -1.41
N THR A 148 24.59 -0.71 -0.24
CA THR A 148 24.87 -2.13 -0.05
C THR A 148 23.81 -2.82 0.79
N LEU A 149 23.60 -4.11 0.53
CA LEU A 149 22.77 -4.98 1.37
C LEU A 149 23.41 -5.11 2.77
N SER A 150 22.55 -5.09 3.79
CA SER A 150 22.97 -5.21 5.19
C SER A 150 21.86 -5.80 6.05
N THR A 151 22.15 -6.10 7.31
CA THR A 151 21.18 -6.62 8.29
C THR A 151 19.98 -5.72 8.51
N LYS A 152 20.08 -4.41 8.22
CA LYS A 152 18.95 -3.45 8.29
C LYS A 152 17.81 -3.80 7.34
N HIS A 153 18.09 -4.56 6.28
CA HIS A 153 17.10 -4.93 5.26
C HIS A 153 16.41 -6.24 5.57
N LEU A 154 16.86 -6.98 6.59
CA LEU A 154 16.20 -8.20 7.03
C LEU A 154 14.77 -7.87 7.46
N PRO A 155 13.77 -8.68 7.09
CA PRO A 155 12.44 -8.53 7.63
C PRO A 155 12.45 -8.85 9.14
N TYR A 156 11.41 -8.44 9.84
CA TYR A 156 11.22 -8.86 11.22
C TYR A 156 10.98 -10.37 11.29
N PHE A 157 11.60 -11.02 12.26
CA PHE A 157 11.40 -12.42 12.59
C PHE A 157 10.94 -12.55 14.04
N ASN A 158 9.94 -13.38 14.30
CA ASN A 158 9.48 -13.66 15.67
C ASN A 158 10.61 -14.26 16.54
N GLN A 159 11.43 -15.11 15.92
CA GLN A 159 12.68 -15.60 16.50
C GLN A 159 13.84 -15.04 15.68
N PRO A 160 14.67 -14.17 16.25
CA PRO A 160 15.79 -13.58 15.52
C PRO A 160 16.68 -14.65 14.88
N LEU A 161 17.10 -14.40 13.65
CA LEU A 161 18.08 -15.24 12.99
C LEU A 161 19.43 -15.20 13.75
N SER A 162 20.14 -16.31 13.79
CA SER A 162 21.52 -16.28 14.24
C SER A 162 22.36 -15.38 13.30
N SER A 163 23.50 -14.89 13.78
CA SER A 163 24.40 -14.06 12.95
C SER A 163 24.88 -14.83 11.70
N MET A 164 25.00 -16.16 11.78
CA MET A 164 25.39 -17.00 10.65
C MET A 164 24.22 -17.08 9.63
N ASP A 165 23.00 -17.40 10.09
CA ASP A 165 21.83 -17.50 9.22
C ASP A 165 21.53 -16.17 8.53
N ALA A 166 21.60 -15.06 9.28
CA ALA A 166 21.46 -13.72 8.75
C ALA A 166 22.46 -13.43 7.62
N ARG A 167 23.72 -13.85 7.79
CA ARG A 167 24.77 -13.71 6.77
C ARG A 167 24.46 -14.53 5.52
N VAL A 168 24.02 -15.78 5.67
CA VAL A 168 23.63 -16.65 4.55
C VAL A 168 22.45 -16.04 3.77
N VAL A 169 21.41 -15.55 4.46
CA VAL A 169 20.27 -14.88 3.82
C VAL A 169 20.73 -13.64 3.05
N LEU A 170 21.63 -12.84 3.60
CA LEU A 170 22.17 -11.66 2.91
C LEU A 170 23.01 -12.03 1.69
N GLU A 171 23.77 -13.12 1.77
CA GLU A 171 24.55 -13.63 0.64
C GLU A 171 23.64 -14.10 -0.50
N TYR A 172 22.61 -14.91 -0.20
CA TYR A 172 21.60 -15.31 -1.18
C TYR A 172 20.87 -14.10 -1.76
N SER A 173 20.55 -13.10 -0.94
CA SER A 173 19.93 -11.87 -1.42
C SER A 173 20.83 -11.09 -2.36
N SER A 174 22.15 -11.10 -2.11
CA SER A 174 23.15 -10.47 -2.99
C SER A 174 23.29 -11.21 -4.32
N GLN A 175 23.31 -12.55 -4.29
CA GLN A 175 23.31 -13.38 -5.50
C GLN A 175 22.05 -13.15 -6.34
N LEU A 176 20.90 -13.11 -5.67
CA LEU A 176 19.61 -12.82 -6.31
C LEU A 176 19.58 -11.41 -6.93
N TRP A 177 20.13 -10.40 -6.25
CA TRP A 177 20.30 -9.05 -6.80
C TRP A 177 21.15 -9.07 -8.08
N GLY A 178 22.32 -9.68 -8.05
CA GLY A 178 23.21 -9.78 -9.22
C GLY A 178 22.57 -10.53 -10.40
N TYR A 179 21.81 -11.58 -10.11
CA TYR A 179 21.04 -12.31 -11.13
C TYR A 179 19.99 -11.43 -11.78
N LEU A 180 19.19 -10.71 -11.00
CA LEU A 180 18.15 -9.81 -11.50
C LEU A 180 18.72 -8.60 -12.26
N GLU A 181 19.92 -8.12 -11.86
CA GLU A 181 20.65 -7.09 -12.62
C GLU A 181 21.09 -7.57 -14.01
N SER A 182 21.58 -8.81 -14.07
CA SER A 182 22.11 -9.40 -15.31
C SER A 182 21.00 -9.89 -16.25
N ASN A 183 19.80 -10.12 -15.74
CA ASN A 183 18.66 -10.65 -16.48
C ASN A 183 17.45 -9.71 -16.42
N PRO A 184 17.50 -8.54 -17.06
CA PRO A 184 16.44 -7.53 -16.97
C PRO A 184 15.08 -7.96 -17.54
N ALA A 185 15.00 -9.09 -18.21
CA ALA A 185 13.75 -9.66 -18.73
C ALA A 185 12.89 -10.37 -17.65
N TRP A 186 13.30 -10.31 -16.40
CA TRP A 186 12.66 -10.99 -15.27
C TRP A 186 11.48 -10.20 -14.66
N TYR A 187 10.59 -9.72 -15.51
CA TYR A 187 9.40 -8.94 -15.12
C TYR A 187 8.22 -9.86 -14.79
N GLY A 188 8.29 -10.54 -13.66
CA GLY A 188 7.18 -11.38 -13.18
C GLY A 188 6.76 -11.09 -11.74
N LEU A 189 7.55 -10.23 -11.06
CA LEU A 189 7.31 -9.82 -9.67
C LEU A 189 6.83 -8.37 -9.66
N VAL A 190 5.64 -8.13 -10.20
CA VAL A 190 5.08 -6.80 -10.55
C VAL A 190 5.35 -5.68 -9.54
N GLU A 191 5.33 -5.98 -8.23
CA GLU A 191 5.65 -4.98 -7.21
C GLU A 191 7.17 -4.71 -7.04
N LEU A 192 8.01 -5.70 -7.28
CA LEU A 192 9.45 -5.59 -7.09
C LEU A 192 10.14 -4.97 -8.30
N ASP A 193 9.61 -5.19 -9.50
CA ASP A 193 10.22 -4.75 -10.77
C ASP A 193 10.46 -3.24 -10.81
N ALA A 194 9.46 -2.45 -10.44
CA ALA A 194 9.59 -0.99 -10.39
C ALA A 194 10.65 -0.56 -9.36
N LEU A 195 10.66 -1.20 -8.19
CA LEU A 195 11.64 -0.91 -7.13
C LEU A 195 13.06 -1.28 -7.53
N LEU A 196 13.25 -2.42 -8.22
CA LEU A 196 14.55 -2.86 -8.75
C LEU A 196 15.10 -1.83 -9.75
N MET A 197 14.28 -1.40 -10.72
CA MET A 197 14.69 -0.42 -11.73
C MET A 197 15.04 0.93 -11.10
N ILE A 198 14.23 1.40 -10.15
CA ILE A 198 14.50 2.64 -9.41
C ILE A 198 15.82 2.51 -8.63
N LYS A 199 16.03 1.37 -7.96
CA LYS A 199 17.26 1.13 -7.19
C LYS A 199 18.49 1.11 -8.10
N ARG A 200 18.42 0.44 -9.25
CA ARG A 200 19.49 0.44 -10.26
C ARG A 200 19.82 1.87 -10.71
N ALA A 201 18.79 2.66 -11.08
CA ALA A 201 18.99 4.06 -11.47
C ALA A 201 19.61 4.90 -10.33
N SER A 202 19.21 4.63 -9.08
CA SER A 202 19.79 5.29 -7.92
C SER A 202 21.26 4.91 -7.70
N LEU A 203 21.61 3.63 -7.79
CA LEU A 203 22.99 3.16 -7.63
C LEU A 203 23.90 3.63 -8.76
N SER A 204 23.39 3.73 -10.00
CA SER A 204 24.11 4.26 -11.15
C SER A 204 24.32 5.79 -11.10
N GLY A 205 23.90 6.46 -10.02
CA GLY A 205 24.11 7.90 -9.89
C GLY A 205 23.22 8.76 -10.79
N CYS A 206 22.17 8.17 -11.38
CA CYS A 206 21.25 8.90 -12.25
C CYS A 206 20.66 10.14 -11.58
N VAL A 207 20.36 11.16 -12.39
CA VAL A 207 19.73 12.42 -11.99
C VAL A 207 18.55 12.73 -12.92
N VAL A 208 17.62 13.52 -12.45
CA VAL A 208 16.51 14.01 -13.29
C VAL A 208 17.06 14.80 -14.48
N PRO A 209 16.62 14.54 -15.73
CA PRO A 209 17.10 15.28 -16.91
C PRO A 209 16.92 16.79 -16.78
N ALA A 210 17.94 17.55 -17.18
CA ALA A 210 18.00 19.02 -17.04
C ALA A 210 16.88 19.79 -17.80
N ARG A 211 16.21 19.14 -18.77
CA ARG A 211 15.04 19.71 -19.45
C ARG A 211 13.86 19.98 -18.53
N TYR A 212 13.77 19.26 -17.40
CA TYR A 212 12.76 19.50 -16.39
C TYR A 212 13.27 20.44 -15.32
N SER A 213 12.49 21.46 -15.01
CA SER A 213 12.76 22.38 -13.90
C SER A 213 12.10 21.92 -12.60
N HIS A 214 10.97 21.20 -12.71
CA HIS A 214 10.16 20.76 -11.59
C HIS A 214 9.80 19.29 -11.71
N VAL A 215 9.74 18.60 -10.57
CA VAL A 215 9.19 17.24 -10.43
C VAL A 215 7.96 17.30 -9.54
N LEU A 216 6.83 16.79 -10.02
CA LEU A 216 5.57 16.76 -9.29
C LEU A 216 5.16 15.33 -9.01
N ILE A 217 4.76 15.05 -7.77
CA ILE A 217 4.36 13.71 -7.33
C ILE A 217 3.09 13.79 -6.50
N ASP A 218 2.05 13.07 -6.93
CA ASP A 218 0.86 12.80 -6.13
C ASP A 218 1.05 11.53 -5.32
N GLU A 219 0.34 11.40 -4.18
CA GLU A 219 0.44 10.25 -3.26
C GLU A 219 1.89 10.01 -2.79
N SER A 220 2.55 11.08 -2.37
CA SER A 220 3.97 11.07 -2.03
C SER A 220 4.34 10.28 -0.77
N GLN A 221 3.37 9.83 0.02
CA GLN A 221 3.60 8.97 1.17
C GLN A 221 4.18 7.60 0.79
N ASP A 222 3.96 7.14 -0.46
CA ASP A 222 4.42 5.84 -0.95
C ASP A 222 5.79 5.87 -1.64
N LEU A 223 6.47 7.03 -1.63
CA LEU A 223 7.73 7.21 -2.32
C LEU A 223 8.85 6.34 -1.74
N PRO A 224 9.55 5.53 -2.55
CA PRO A 224 10.76 4.85 -2.09
C PRO A 224 11.91 5.86 -1.90
N ALA A 225 12.73 5.65 -0.85
CA ALA A 225 13.85 6.53 -0.55
C ALA A 225 14.92 6.53 -1.66
N SER A 226 15.04 5.45 -2.42
CA SER A 226 15.90 5.36 -3.61
C SER A 226 15.46 6.32 -4.73
N LEU A 227 14.15 6.51 -4.95
CA LEU A 227 13.64 7.49 -5.91
C LEU A 227 13.91 8.92 -5.43
N MET A 228 13.67 9.18 -4.14
CA MET A 228 14.03 10.47 -3.55
C MET A 228 15.51 10.80 -3.73
N GLN A 229 16.39 9.81 -3.58
CA GLN A 229 17.83 9.98 -3.78
C GLN A 229 18.19 10.42 -5.21
N ILE A 230 17.50 9.87 -6.23
CA ILE A 230 17.66 10.30 -7.64
C ILE A 230 17.23 11.76 -7.81
N ILE A 231 16.07 12.13 -7.26
CA ILE A 231 15.51 13.48 -7.41
C ILE A 231 16.37 14.50 -6.67
N GLU A 232 16.84 14.19 -5.47
CA GLU A 232 17.65 15.09 -4.64
C GLU A 232 19.05 15.36 -5.19
N ARG A 233 19.61 14.44 -6.01
CA ARG A 233 20.85 14.67 -6.73
C ARG A 233 20.69 15.72 -7.84
N GLY A 234 19.51 15.85 -8.40
CA GLY A 234 19.19 16.87 -9.40
C GLY A 234 19.04 18.27 -8.78
N ARG A 235 18.86 19.28 -9.64
CA ARG A 235 18.62 20.66 -9.25
C ARG A 235 17.13 21.06 -9.35
N GLN A 236 16.28 20.10 -9.71
CA GLN A 236 14.86 20.33 -9.91
C GLN A 236 14.17 20.64 -8.59
N VAL A 237 13.20 21.53 -8.66
CA VAL A 237 12.28 21.78 -7.55
C VAL A 237 11.33 20.60 -7.41
N LEU A 238 11.16 20.10 -6.21
CA LEU A 238 10.30 18.97 -5.90
C LEU A 238 9.01 19.42 -5.24
N ILE A 239 7.90 19.17 -5.93
CA ILE A 239 6.54 19.42 -5.44
C ILE A 239 5.87 18.09 -5.15
N THR A 240 5.50 17.85 -3.90
CA THR A 240 4.82 16.61 -3.50
C THR A 240 3.53 16.92 -2.79
N LEU A 241 2.50 16.16 -3.14
CA LEU A 241 1.23 16.15 -2.43
C LEU A 241 1.02 14.74 -1.87
N GLY A 242 0.61 14.64 -0.62
CA GLY A 242 0.39 13.36 0.02
C GLY A 242 -0.56 13.46 1.19
N ASP A 243 -0.94 12.32 1.69
CA ASP A 243 -1.67 12.14 2.92
C ASP A 243 -0.89 11.13 3.78
N GLU A 244 -0.14 11.64 4.74
CA GLU A 244 0.70 10.78 5.58
C GLU A 244 -0.10 9.74 6.37
N TYR A 245 -1.39 9.97 6.62
CA TYR A 245 -2.29 9.01 7.25
C TYR A 245 -2.75 7.88 6.32
N GLN A 246 -2.54 8.01 5.01
CA GLN A 246 -2.77 6.93 4.05
C GLN A 246 -1.57 5.97 3.91
N GLN A 247 -0.49 6.21 4.63
CA GLN A 247 0.64 5.30 4.72
C GLN A 247 0.49 4.41 5.96
N ALA A 248 -0.03 3.20 5.78
CA ALA A 248 -0.16 2.23 6.86
C ALA A 248 1.16 1.52 7.20
N GLY A 249 2.12 1.50 6.28
CA GLY A 249 3.41 0.83 6.48
C GLY A 249 4.62 1.67 6.06
N GLY A 250 5.66 1.65 6.87
CA GLY A 250 6.93 2.29 6.58
C GLY A 250 7.11 3.70 7.13
N ALA A 251 8.36 4.13 7.26
CA ALA A 251 8.70 5.47 7.72
C ALA A 251 8.58 6.50 6.58
N PHE A 252 8.15 7.70 6.93
CA PHE A 252 8.17 8.84 6.00
C PHE A 252 9.60 9.10 5.53
N VAL A 253 9.78 9.22 4.22
CA VAL A 253 11.09 9.49 3.65
C VAL A 253 11.48 10.94 3.91
N SER A 254 12.43 11.14 4.83
CA SER A 254 12.98 12.48 5.10
C SER A 254 13.70 13.04 3.87
N ARG A 255 13.60 14.34 3.65
CA ARG A 255 14.28 15.04 2.57
C ARG A 255 15.60 15.64 3.05
N GLY A 256 16.61 15.58 2.19
CA GLY A 256 17.91 16.19 2.45
C GLY A 256 17.96 17.71 2.23
N ARG A 257 16.89 18.29 1.64
CA ARG A 257 16.79 19.74 1.34
C ARG A 257 15.74 20.41 2.23
N GLY A 258 15.85 21.72 2.38
CA GLY A 258 14.81 22.55 2.98
C GLY A 258 13.51 22.44 2.16
N VAL A 259 12.39 22.18 2.82
CA VAL A 259 11.10 21.99 2.18
C VAL A 259 10.07 22.88 2.86
N ARG A 260 9.42 23.73 2.08
CA ARG A 260 8.24 24.44 2.56
C ARG A 260 7.09 23.45 2.74
N ARG A 261 6.56 23.38 3.94
CA ARG A 261 5.40 22.52 4.25
C ARG A 261 4.13 23.35 4.30
N SER A 262 3.06 22.80 3.75
CA SER A 262 1.72 23.36 3.86
C SER A 262 0.74 22.25 4.20
N GLU A 263 -0.21 22.54 5.05
CA GLU A 263 -1.25 21.60 5.47
C GLU A 263 -2.61 22.09 5.00
N ILE A 264 -3.41 21.20 4.44
CA ILE A 264 -4.78 21.45 4.01
C ILE A 264 -5.69 20.44 4.68
N ALA A 265 -6.48 20.92 5.61
CA ALA A 265 -7.35 20.10 6.46
C ALA A 265 -8.77 19.96 5.92
N TYR A 266 -9.26 20.93 5.14
CA TYR A 266 -10.63 21.00 4.66
C TYR A 266 -10.89 20.02 3.51
N SER A 267 -11.78 19.05 3.74
CA SER A 267 -12.23 18.09 2.73
C SER A 267 -13.44 18.64 1.98
N VAL A 268 -13.44 18.55 0.66
CA VAL A 268 -14.59 18.89 -0.20
C VAL A 268 -15.50 17.68 -0.46
N ARG A 269 -15.10 16.51 0.00
CA ARG A 269 -15.77 15.23 -0.26
C ARG A 269 -16.46 14.67 0.98
N SER A 270 -15.75 14.64 2.09
CA SER A 270 -16.27 14.08 3.35
C SER A 270 -16.91 15.17 4.18
N GLY A 271 -18.13 14.91 4.68
CA GLY A 271 -18.88 15.85 5.49
C GLY A 271 -18.39 15.97 6.94
N ARG A 272 -18.93 16.92 7.68
CA ARG A 272 -18.60 17.12 9.11
C ARG A 272 -18.94 15.92 9.98
N ASN A 273 -19.90 15.12 9.59
CA ASN A 273 -20.32 13.93 10.32
C ASN A 273 -19.21 12.85 10.41
N VAL A 274 -18.16 12.94 9.60
CA VAL A 274 -17.01 12.03 9.63
C VAL A 274 -15.91 12.53 10.58
N GLU A 275 -15.93 13.80 10.98
CA GLU A 275 -14.92 14.41 11.86
C GLU A 275 -14.78 13.67 13.20
N SER A 276 -15.90 13.25 13.78
CA SER A 276 -15.93 12.51 15.05
C SER A 276 -15.24 11.14 14.98
N LEU A 277 -15.14 10.56 13.79
CA LEU A 277 -14.43 9.30 13.56
C LEU A 277 -12.95 9.51 13.21
N VAL A 278 -12.63 10.57 12.48
CA VAL A 278 -11.30 10.82 11.91
C VAL A 278 -10.40 11.57 12.91
N ASN A 279 -10.90 12.63 13.54
CA ASN A 279 -10.07 13.48 14.41
C ASN A 279 -9.48 12.75 15.62
N PRO A 280 -10.18 11.84 16.29
CA PRO A 280 -9.56 11.02 17.32
C PRO A 280 -8.39 10.17 16.82
N LEU A 281 -8.43 9.65 15.59
CA LEU A 281 -7.34 8.88 15.00
C LEU A 281 -6.12 9.78 14.72
N ILE A 282 -6.35 10.96 14.15
CA ILE A 282 -5.31 11.96 13.90
C ILE A 282 -4.63 12.36 15.20
N TYR A 283 -5.40 12.63 16.24
CA TYR A 283 -4.88 13.07 17.53
C TYR A 283 -4.00 12.02 18.21
N ARG A 284 -4.28 10.73 17.99
CA ARG A 284 -3.59 9.62 18.67
C ARG A 284 -2.36 9.11 18.01
N HIS A 285 -2.21 9.27 16.70
CA HIS A 285 -1.00 8.82 16.03
C HIS A 285 0.25 9.42 16.70
N SER A 286 1.26 8.60 17.00
CA SER A 286 2.39 9.03 17.83
C SER A 286 3.25 10.14 17.20
N SER A 287 3.43 10.12 15.90
CA SER A 287 4.47 10.91 15.21
C SER A 287 3.97 11.83 14.08
N LYS A 288 2.74 11.64 13.56
CA LYS A 288 2.22 12.44 12.43
C LYS A 288 1.59 13.76 12.88
N GLY A 289 1.40 14.69 11.92
CA GLY A 289 0.78 15.99 12.16
C GLY A 289 -0.58 15.91 12.85
N LYS A 290 -0.92 16.89 13.67
CA LYS A 290 -2.12 16.92 14.52
C LYS A 290 -3.16 17.94 14.08
N THR A 291 -3.02 18.50 12.88
CA THR A 291 -4.03 19.42 12.33
C THR A 291 -5.36 18.69 12.21
N PRO A 292 -6.45 19.16 12.84
CA PRO A 292 -7.73 18.50 12.76
C PRO A 292 -8.25 18.43 11.31
N PHE A 293 -8.86 17.31 10.96
CA PHE A 293 -9.60 17.18 9.71
C PHE A 293 -10.89 18.02 9.79
N GLU A 294 -11.18 18.76 8.74
CA GLU A 294 -12.38 19.58 8.59
C GLU A 294 -13.22 19.05 7.43
N GLY A 295 -14.45 18.61 7.73
CA GLY A 295 -15.41 18.14 6.73
C GLY A 295 -16.18 19.27 6.07
N ALA A 296 -16.61 19.07 4.81
CA ALA A 296 -17.48 20.02 4.11
C ALA A 296 -18.84 20.18 4.80
N SER A 297 -19.36 21.40 4.81
CA SER A 297 -20.67 21.70 5.42
C SER A 297 -21.87 21.29 4.55
N ASN A 298 -21.65 21.04 3.28
CA ASN A 298 -22.69 20.76 2.27
C ASN A 298 -22.66 19.32 1.74
N THR A 299 -21.85 18.46 2.35
CA THR A 299 -21.68 17.06 1.93
C THR A 299 -21.76 16.17 3.16
N ASP A 300 -22.68 15.22 3.18
CA ASP A 300 -22.79 14.23 4.24
C ASP A 300 -22.61 12.83 3.69
N ILE A 301 -21.78 12.05 4.39
CA ILE A 301 -21.66 10.62 4.19
C ILE A 301 -22.63 9.95 5.16
N ALA A 302 -23.54 9.11 4.67
CA ALA A 302 -24.47 8.39 5.54
C ALA A 302 -23.71 7.34 6.37
N VAL A 303 -23.31 7.70 7.59
CA VAL A 303 -22.70 6.77 8.54
C VAL A 303 -23.78 5.89 9.16
N LYS A 304 -23.64 4.58 9.02
CA LYS A 304 -24.56 3.56 9.53
C LYS A 304 -23.81 2.61 10.44
N TYR A 305 -24.28 2.47 11.66
CA TYR A 305 -23.77 1.48 12.61
C TYR A 305 -24.43 0.12 12.35
N TYR A 306 -23.66 -0.97 12.45
CA TYR A 306 -24.19 -2.31 12.22
C TYR A 306 -23.80 -3.30 13.35
N PRO A 307 -24.70 -4.25 13.69
CA PRO A 307 -24.44 -5.27 14.70
C PRO A 307 -23.60 -6.44 14.15
N GLN A 308 -23.13 -7.29 15.04
CA GLN A 308 -22.51 -8.56 14.69
C GLN A 308 -23.47 -9.40 13.81
N GLY A 309 -22.95 -10.11 12.81
CA GLY A 309 -23.74 -10.89 11.87
C GLY A 309 -24.43 -10.07 10.75
N PHE A 310 -24.14 -8.78 10.66
CA PHE A 310 -24.65 -7.94 9.57
C PHE A 310 -24.07 -8.40 8.22
N LEU A 311 -24.97 -8.52 7.24
CA LEU A 311 -24.58 -8.85 5.86
C LEU A 311 -24.41 -7.57 5.04
N PRO A 312 -23.27 -7.37 4.37
CA PRO A 312 -23.03 -6.22 3.53
C PRO A 312 -24.10 -6.08 2.45
N PRO A 313 -24.59 -4.86 2.16
CA PRO A 313 -25.51 -4.65 1.03
C PRO A 313 -24.78 -4.88 -0.30
N GLU A 314 -25.56 -5.14 -1.34
CA GLU A 314 -25.03 -5.30 -2.70
C GLU A 314 -24.20 -4.08 -3.15
N GLY A 315 -23.10 -4.34 -3.88
CA GLY A 315 -22.19 -3.31 -4.35
C GLY A 315 -21.32 -2.67 -3.26
N CYS A 316 -21.37 -3.19 -2.02
CA CYS A 316 -20.55 -2.70 -0.91
C CYS A 316 -19.10 -3.19 -1.05
N VAL A 317 -18.16 -2.33 -0.67
CA VAL A 317 -16.75 -2.71 -0.51
C VAL A 317 -16.46 -2.95 0.96
N VAL A 318 -16.10 -4.18 1.29
CA VAL A 318 -15.70 -4.61 2.63
C VAL A 318 -14.20 -4.38 2.79
N LEU A 319 -13.82 -3.54 3.75
CA LEU A 319 -12.43 -3.24 4.07
C LEU A 319 -12.02 -4.00 5.31
N ALA A 320 -11.11 -4.96 5.12
CA ALA A 320 -10.65 -5.90 6.12
C ALA A 320 -9.32 -5.46 6.75
N ALA A 321 -9.06 -5.95 7.97
CA ALA A 321 -7.85 -5.66 8.72
C ALA A 321 -6.63 -6.47 8.26
N SER A 322 -6.85 -7.69 7.82
CA SER A 322 -5.80 -8.66 7.45
C SER A 322 -6.31 -9.66 6.41
N ARG A 323 -5.42 -10.49 5.88
CA ARG A 323 -5.82 -11.60 4.99
C ARG A 323 -6.63 -12.66 5.72
N TRP A 324 -6.41 -12.87 7.01
CA TRP A 324 -7.26 -13.73 7.84
C TRP A 324 -8.69 -13.20 7.93
N ASP A 325 -8.83 -11.89 8.10
CA ASP A 325 -10.14 -11.23 8.12
C ASP A 325 -10.84 -11.30 6.75
N MET A 326 -10.12 -11.12 5.65
CA MET A 326 -10.65 -11.35 4.30
C MET A 326 -11.12 -12.79 4.10
N MET A 327 -10.31 -13.78 4.50
CA MET A 327 -10.64 -15.20 4.40
C MET A 327 -11.90 -15.53 5.20
N LYS A 328 -11.99 -15.07 6.45
CA LYS A 328 -13.18 -15.21 7.30
C LYS A 328 -14.42 -14.67 6.61
N TRP A 329 -14.38 -13.41 6.13
CA TRP A 329 -15.52 -12.78 5.50
C TRP A 329 -15.96 -13.50 4.21
N ILE A 330 -15.03 -13.98 3.40
CA ILE A 330 -15.35 -14.72 2.18
C ILE A 330 -16.05 -16.03 2.52
N ILE A 331 -15.54 -16.80 3.48
CA ILE A 331 -16.15 -18.08 3.88
C ILE A 331 -17.54 -17.84 4.50
N GLN A 332 -17.67 -16.84 5.38
CA GLN A 332 -18.97 -16.52 6.00
C GLN A 332 -20.02 -16.05 4.98
N MET A 333 -19.61 -15.25 4.02
CA MET A 333 -20.52 -14.75 2.99
C MET A 333 -20.95 -15.84 2.02
N ASP A 334 -20.03 -16.73 1.66
CA ASP A 334 -20.36 -17.91 0.84
C ASP A 334 -21.37 -18.81 1.54
N ALA A 335 -21.16 -19.11 2.83
CA ALA A 335 -22.10 -19.86 3.65
C ALA A 335 -23.49 -19.18 3.75
N ALA A 336 -23.55 -17.85 3.64
CA ALA A 336 -24.79 -17.07 3.58
C ALA A 336 -25.38 -16.95 2.15
N GLY A 337 -24.80 -17.64 1.17
CA GLY A 337 -25.23 -17.60 -0.24
C GLY A 337 -24.94 -16.28 -0.94
N ARG A 338 -23.97 -15.50 -0.45
CA ARG A 338 -23.56 -14.23 -1.03
C ARG A 338 -22.07 -14.26 -1.39
N ALA A 339 -21.74 -13.84 -2.60
CA ALA A 339 -20.36 -13.79 -3.04
C ALA A 339 -19.64 -12.50 -2.60
N LEU A 340 -18.42 -12.65 -2.04
CA LEU A 340 -17.45 -11.58 -1.89
C LEU A 340 -16.33 -11.78 -2.92
N ILE A 341 -16.14 -10.80 -3.80
CA ILE A 341 -15.12 -10.87 -4.83
C ILE A 341 -13.91 -10.04 -4.35
N PRO A 342 -12.71 -10.66 -4.22
CA PRO A 342 -11.48 -9.90 -4.07
C PRO A 342 -11.24 -9.04 -5.31
N SER A 343 -10.61 -7.87 -5.14
CA SER A 343 -10.13 -7.11 -6.29
C SER A 343 -9.23 -8.00 -7.17
N THR A 344 -9.18 -7.75 -8.47
CA THR A 344 -8.48 -8.62 -9.42
C THR A 344 -7.01 -8.87 -9.04
N GLU A 345 -6.34 -7.86 -8.51
CA GLU A 345 -4.95 -7.97 -8.02
C GLU A 345 -4.87 -8.80 -6.73
N ALA A 346 -5.84 -8.63 -5.82
CA ALA A 346 -5.88 -9.34 -4.55
C ALA A 346 -6.31 -10.82 -4.70
N GLN A 347 -6.99 -11.18 -5.79
CA GLN A 347 -7.54 -12.53 -5.96
C GLN A 347 -6.47 -13.62 -6.02
N LYS A 348 -5.42 -13.41 -6.79
CA LYS A 348 -4.29 -14.37 -6.90
C LYS A 348 -3.52 -14.45 -5.59
N ASP A 349 -3.30 -13.30 -4.96
CA ASP A 349 -2.59 -13.17 -3.71
C ASP A 349 -3.34 -13.89 -2.57
N LEU A 350 -4.63 -13.61 -2.42
CA LEU A 350 -5.47 -14.25 -1.40
C LEU A 350 -5.61 -15.75 -1.63
N LYS A 351 -5.76 -16.21 -2.88
CA LYS A 351 -5.81 -17.63 -3.20
C LYS A 351 -4.54 -18.36 -2.74
N ARG A 352 -3.38 -17.76 -3.01
CA ARG A 352 -2.10 -18.30 -2.58
C ARG A 352 -1.97 -18.28 -1.05
N PHE A 353 -2.48 -17.24 -0.39
CA PHE A 353 -2.56 -17.17 1.08
C PHE A 353 -3.38 -18.33 1.65
N MET A 354 -4.61 -18.51 1.17
CA MET A 354 -5.50 -19.60 1.63
C MET A 354 -4.90 -20.99 1.38
N ALA A 355 -4.34 -21.22 0.19
CA ALA A 355 -3.68 -22.47 -0.14
C ALA A 355 -2.49 -22.76 0.78
N THR A 356 -1.70 -21.75 1.13
CA THR A 356 -0.57 -21.88 2.05
C THR A 356 -1.05 -22.19 3.48
N ALA A 357 -2.08 -21.51 3.95
CA ALA A 357 -2.68 -21.80 5.26
C ALA A 357 -3.15 -23.25 5.37
N ILE A 358 -3.88 -23.75 4.35
CA ILE A 358 -4.37 -25.15 4.30
C ILE A 358 -3.19 -26.13 4.28
N ALA A 359 -2.15 -25.86 3.48
CA ALA A 359 -1.00 -26.74 3.36
C ALA A 359 -0.19 -26.83 4.66
N LEU A 360 -0.03 -25.73 5.39
CA LEU A 360 0.65 -25.73 6.69
C LEU A 360 -0.20 -26.39 7.79
N PHE A 361 -1.53 -26.27 7.70
CA PHE A 361 -2.44 -26.88 8.68
C PHE A 361 -2.54 -28.40 8.52
N LYS A 362 -2.58 -28.90 7.27
CA LYS A 362 -2.70 -30.34 6.95
C LYS A 362 -1.68 -30.76 5.89
N PRO A 363 -0.38 -30.81 6.22
CA PRO A 363 0.68 -31.09 5.25
C PRO A 363 0.60 -32.48 4.61
N ASP A 364 0.01 -33.47 5.30
CA ASP A 364 -0.18 -34.82 4.79
C ASP A 364 -1.20 -34.92 3.64
N PHE A 365 -2.14 -33.98 3.55
CA PHE A 365 -3.20 -33.96 2.54
C PHE A 365 -2.93 -32.98 1.39
N TYR A 366 -2.22 -31.91 1.65
CA TYR A 366 -1.88 -30.90 0.66
C TYR A 366 -0.53 -30.28 0.99
N SER A 367 0.44 -30.50 0.12
CA SER A 367 1.81 -30.03 0.33
C SER A 367 2.01 -28.60 -0.17
N VAL A 368 2.83 -27.84 0.55
CA VAL A 368 3.28 -26.49 0.14
C VAL A 368 3.90 -26.52 -1.27
N GLU A 369 4.53 -27.60 -1.67
CA GLU A 369 5.11 -27.78 -3.01
C GLU A 369 4.08 -27.83 -4.14
N GLN A 370 2.82 -28.15 -3.83
CA GLN A 370 1.72 -28.20 -4.79
C GLN A 370 1.09 -26.82 -5.05
N ILE A 371 1.50 -25.80 -4.30
CA ILE A 371 0.97 -24.44 -4.46
C ILE A 371 1.58 -23.81 -5.71
N PRO A 372 0.76 -23.43 -6.71
CA PRO A 372 1.26 -22.66 -7.85
C PRO A 372 1.97 -21.39 -7.40
N ASP A 373 3.13 -21.09 -7.95
CA ASP A 373 3.97 -19.93 -7.60
C ASP A 373 4.54 -19.95 -6.16
N GLY A 374 4.49 -21.12 -5.49
CA GLY A 374 5.03 -21.33 -4.13
C GLY A 374 4.18 -20.71 -3.02
N PRO A 375 4.60 -20.86 -1.75
CA PRO A 375 3.86 -20.36 -0.60
C PRO A 375 3.75 -18.84 -0.59
N HIS A 376 2.70 -18.34 0.08
CA HIS A 376 2.50 -16.91 0.24
C HIS A 376 3.58 -16.30 1.14
N LEU A 377 3.97 -15.04 0.84
CA LEU A 377 5.06 -14.33 1.53
C LEU A 377 4.81 -14.12 3.03
N ASP A 378 3.56 -14.00 3.46
CA ASP A 378 3.22 -13.83 4.89
C ASP A 378 3.56 -15.07 5.72
N PHE A 379 3.69 -16.24 5.09
CA PHE A 379 4.09 -17.47 5.76
C PHE A 379 5.59 -17.76 5.65
N SER A 380 6.36 -16.88 5.02
CA SER A 380 7.79 -17.10 4.80
C SER A 380 8.63 -17.19 6.07
N GLU A 381 8.09 -16.77 7.20
CA GLU A 381 8.73 -16.82 8.51
C GLU A 381 8.26 -18.01 9.38
N PHE A 382 7.33 -18.84 8.86
CA PHE A 382 6.78 -19.96 9.59
C PHE A 382 7.15 -21.28 8.90
N SER A 383 7.65 -22.22 9.69
CA SER A 383 7.95 -23.61 9.25
C SER A 383 6.89 -24.62 9.69
N SER A 384 5.98 -24.22 10.57
CA SER A 384 4.90 -25.09 11.09
C SER A 384 3.64 -24.29 11.40
N TRP A 385 2.50 -24.98 11.42
CA TRP A 385 1.23 -24.38 11.83
C TRP A 385 1.27 -23.85 13.26
N GLN A 386 1.97 -24.52 14.17
CA GLN A 386 2.12 -24.05 15.55
C GLN A 386 2.73 -22.66 15.64
N GLN A 387 3.72 -22.35 14.79
CA GLN A 387 4.30 -21.01 14.75
C GLN A 387 3.31 -19.96 14.22
N VAL A 388 2.44 -20.36 13.26
CA VAL A 388 1.35 -19.48 12.79
C VAL A 388 0.36 -19.21 13.91
N CYS A 389 -0.02 -20.22 14.70
CA CYS A 389 -0.90 -20.08 15.86
C CYS A 389 -0.29 -19.14 16.91
N ASP A 390 1.00 -19.31 17.23
CA ASP A 390 1.69 -18.48 18.22
C ASP A 390 1.75 -17.01 17.78
N ALA A 391 1.95 -16.77 16.50
CA ALA A 391 2.01 -15.42 15.94
C ALA A 391 0.64 -14.72 15.89
N ASN A 392 -0.44 -15.50 15.71
CA ASN A 392 -1.80 -14.98 15.50
C ASN A 392 -2.77 -15.30 16.65
N ARG A 393 -2.27 -15.72 17.81
CA ARG A 393 -3.07 -16.20 18.95
C ARG A 393 -4.12 -15.20 19.46
N TYR A 394 -4.00 -13.92 19.16
CA TYR A 394 -4.93 -12.86 19.56
C TYR A 394 -5.73 -12.31 18.36
N ASP A 395 -5.56 -12.84 17.14
CA ASP A 395 -6.34 -12.45 15.98
C ASP A 395 -7.62 -13.31 15.92
N GLU A 396 -8.77 -12.70 16.22
CA GLU A 396 -10.06 -13.40 16.22
C GLU A 396 -10.45 -13.94 14.84
N SER A 397 -10.01 -13.29 13.76
CA SER A 397 -10.26 -13.80 12.40
C SER A 397 -9.42 -15.04 12.12
N PHE A 398 -8.17 -15.07 12.60
CA PHE A 398 -7.33 -16.26 12.54
C PHE A 398 -7.96 -17.42 13.33
N LEU A 399 -8.31 -17.20 14.59
CA LEU A 399 -8.94 -18.24 15.44
C LEU A 399 -10.23 -18.79 14.81
N TRP A 400 -11.02 -17.92 14.19
CA TRP A 400 -12.22 -18.34 13.48
C TRP A 400 -11.87 -19.21 12.25
N VAL A 401 -10.88 -18.80 11.46
CA VAL A 401 -10.43 -19.56 10.28
C VAL A 401 -9.82 -20.89 10.70
N GLU A 402 -9.02 -20.93 11.76
CA GLU A 402 -8.46 -22.15 12.33
C GLU A 402 -9.58 -23.15 12.70
N ALA A 403 -10.62 -22.69 13.38
CA ALA A 403 -11.78 -23.52 13.69
C ALA A 403 -12.50 -24.06 12.44
N GLU A 404 -12.56 -23.31 11.32
CA GLU A 404 -13.10 -23.83 10.06
C GLU A 404 -12.17 -24.87 9.40
N LEU A 405 -10.86 -24.70 9.50
CA LEU A 405 -9.88 -25.69 9.05
C LEU A 405 -9.99 -26.99 9.86
N GLU A 406 -10.22 -26.90 11.17
CA GLU A 406 -10.48 -28.06 12.05
C GLU A 406 -11.77 -28.76 11.68
N LYS A 407 -12.83 -28.07 11.31
CA LYS A 407 -14.09 -28.61 10.81
C LYS A 407 -13.97 -29.28 9.43
N GLY A 408 -12.83 -29.12 8.76
CA GLY A 408 -12.52 -29.80 7.51
C GLY A 408 -12.48 -28.93 6.28
N PHE A 409 -12.56 -27.59 6.41
CA PHE A 409 -12.36 -26.70 5.28
C PHE A 409 -11.01 -26.99 4.60
N ASN A 410 -11.04 -27.19 3.28
CA ASN A 410 -9.90 -27.71 2.52
C ASN A 410 -9.78 -27.03 1.13
N VAL A 411 -8.84 -27.52 0.31
CA VAL A 411 -8.56 -26.98 -1.03
C VAL A 411 -9.75 -27.13 -1.99
N ALA A 412 -10.57 -28.18 -1.84
CA ALA A 412 -11.76 -28.36 -2.67
C ALA A 412 -12.80 -27.28 -2.36
N ASP A 413 -13.05 -27.02 -1.06
CA ASP A 413 -13.95 -25.95 -0.60
C ASP A 413 -13.45 -24.59 -1.08
N MET A 414 -12.14 -24.29 -0.91
CA MET A 414 -11.52 -23.08 -1.43
C MET A 414 -11.69 -22.93 -2.95
N ASN A 415 -11.58 -24.01 -3.72
CA ASN A 415 -11.76 -23.97 -5.17
C ASN A 415 -13.23 -23.78 -5.56
N GLN A 416 -14.18 -24.27 -4.74
CA GLN A 416 -15.61 -24.06 -4.93
C GLN A 416 -15.99 -22.61 -4.69
N LEU A 417 -15.49 -21.96 -3.63
CA LEU A 417 -15.57 -20.50 -3.44
C LEU A 417 -15.18 -19.72 -4.69
N LYS A 418 -14.11 -20.16 -5.36
CA LYS A 418 -13.60 -19.57 -6.58
C LYS A 418 -14.57 -19.62 -7.76
N GLY A 419 -15.36 -20.68 -7.90
CA GLY A 419 -16.40 -20.83 -8.93
C GLY A 419 -17.55 -19.86 -8.72
N MET A 420 -17.92 -19.58 -7.46
CA MET A 420 -18.94 -18.59 -7.11
C MET A 420 -18.45 -17.15 -7.24
N LEU A 421 -17.18 -16.89 -6.96
CA LEU A 421 -16.55 -15.59 -7.08
C LEU A 421 -16.46 -15.05 -8.53
N GLY A 422 -16.67 -15.88 -9.52
CA GLY A 422 -16.64 -15.52 -10.94
C GLY A 422 -17.99 -15.18 -11.57
N GLN A 423 -19.11 -15.29 -10.83
CA GLN A 423 -20.42 -14.99 -11.38
C GLN A 423 -20.79 -13.52 -11.21
N SER A 424 -21.06 -12.88 -12.35
CA SER A 424 -21.38 -11.46 -12.49
C SER A 424 -22.72 -11.06 -11.86
N GLY A 425 -22.79 -9.88 -11.34
CA GLY A 425 -24.01 -9.18 -10.84
C GLY A 425 -23.83 -8.81 -9.38
N ASN A 426 -24.25 -7.77 -8.88
CA ASN A 426 -24.45 -7.25 -7.51
C ASN A 426 -23.55 -7.81 -6.37
N SER A 427 -22.36 -8.28 -6.68
CA SER A 427 -21.41 -8.84 -5.73
C SER A 427 -20.73 -7.76 -4.90
N CYS A 428 -20.48 -8.05 -3.62
CA CYS A 428 -19.63 -7.20 -2.78
C CYS A 428 -18.16 -7.43 -3.12
N MET A 429 -17.38 -6.38 -3.02
CA MET A 429 -15.91 -6.47 -3.13
C MET A 429 -15.28 -6.58 -1.74
N VAL A 430 -14.19 -7.29 -1.61
CA VAL A 430 -13.37 -7.32 -0.38
C VAL A 430 -11.91 -7.01 -0.69
N MET A 431 -11.28 -6.23 0.18
CA MET A 431 -9.84 -5.95 0.14
C MET A 431 -9.32 -5.53 1.52
N MET A 432 -8.04 -5.56 1.71
CA MET A 432 -7.44 -4.98 2.92
C MET A 432 -7.59 -3.45 2.90
N ALA A 433 -7.84 -2.86 4.07
CA ALA A 433 -7.99 -1.40 4.20
C ALA A 433 -6.77 -0.63 3.63
N GLU A 434 -5.57 -1.13 3.86
CA GLU A 434 -4.33 -0.53 3.34
C GLU A 434 -4.27 -0.50 1.81
N GLN A 435 -4.81 -1.52 1.15
CA GLN A 435 -4.85 -1.61 -0.31
C GLN A 435 -5.82 -0.60 -0.94
N ALA A 436 -6.78 -0.12 -0.18
CA ALA A 436 -7.76 0.88 -0.63
C ALA A 436 -7.19 2.31 -0.72
N GLY A 437 -5.90 2.50 -0.40
CA GLY A 437 -5.23 3.80 -0.50
C GLY A 437 -5.40 4.43 -1.88
N GLY A 438 -5.85 5.71 -1.94
CA GLY A 438 -6.10 6.42 -3.19
C GLY A 438 -7.38 6.01 -3.96
N MET A 439 -8.09 4.95 -3.56
CA MET A 439 -9.36 4.53 -4.15
C MET A 439 -10.55 5.25 -3.52
N GLU A 440 -11.72 5.13 -4.14
CA GLU A 440 -12.99 5.70 -3.65
C GLU A 440 -14.15 4.80 -4.05
N PHE A 441 -15.08 4.55 -3.12
CA PHE A 441 -16.19 3.65 -3.31
C PHE A 441 -17.50 4.30 -2.86
N ASP A 442 -18.60 3.95 -3.51
CA ASP A 442 -19.91 4.50 -3.19
C ASP A 442 -20.39 4.04 -1.81
N VAL A 443 -20.19 2.77 -1.49
CA VAL A 443 -20.58 2.16 -0.22
C VAL A 443 -19.40 1.37 0.35
N VAL A 444 -19.03 1.65 1.60
CA VAL A 444 -17.92 1.01 2.30
C VAL A 444 -18.42 0.40 3.60
N LEU A 445 -17.87 -0.76 3.95
CA LEU A 445 -18.05 -1.40 5.25
C LEU A 445 -16.68 -1.66 5.86
N LEU A 446 -16.49 -1.21 7.09
CA LEU A 446 -15.32 -1.55 7.91
C LEU A 446 -15.59 -2.85 8.65
N THR A 447 -14.66 -3.79 8.62
CA THR A 447 -14.78 -5.00 9.44
C THR A 447 -14.53 -4.71 10.91
N PRO A 448 -15.16 -5.46 11.85
CA PRO A 448 -14.90 -5.29 13.28
C PRO A 448 -13.43 -5.48 13.65
N GLN A 449 -12.73 -6.36 12.93
CA GLN A 449 -11.33 -6.67 13.18
C GLN A 449 -10.38 -5.45 13.01
N LEU A 450 -10.78 -4.45 12.21
CA LEU A 450 -10.04 -3.18 12.14
C LEU A 450 -10.01 -2.44 13.48
N LEU A 451 -11.02 -2.67 14.31
CA LEU A 451 -11.26 -1.95 15.56
C LEU A 451 -11.00 -2.81 16.82
N THR A 452 -10.55 -4.04 16.66
CA THR A 452 -10.24 -4.90 17.81
C THR A 452 -9.12 -4.31 18.66
N VAL A 453 -9.32 -4.41 19.99
CA VAL A 453 -8.34 -4.02 21.00
C VAL A 453 -7.35 -5.16 21.16
N ASN A 454 -6.48 -5.37 20.18
CA ASN A 454 -5.40 -6.32 20.32
C ASN A 454 -4.27 -5.67 21.12
N LYS A 455 -3.51 -6.50 21.85
CA LYS A 455 -2.25 -6.05 22.40
C LYS A 455 -1.30 -5.79 21.24
N PHE A 456 -1.11 -4.52 20.91
CA PHE A 456 -0.11 -4.13 19.93
C PHE A 456 1.29 -4.44 20.49
N ARG A 457 2.17 -4.96 19.66
CA ARG A 457 3.55 -5.27 20.03
C ARG A 457 4.34 -4.02 20.37
N ASP A 458 4.07 -2.95 19.65
CA ASP A 458 4.73 -1.66 19.82
C ASP A 458 3.85 -0.51 19.29
N VAL A 459 4.34 0.70 19.45
CA VAL A 459 3.68 1.94 18.99
C VAL A 459 3.51 1.95 17.47
N ASN A 460 4.44 1.36 16.72
CA ASN A 460 4.38 1.38 15.26
C ASN A 460 3.22 0.52 14.73
N GLU A 461 2.98 -0.64 15.35
CA GLU A 461 1.84 -1.50 15.00
C GLU A 461 0.51 -0.80 15.28
N PHE A 462 0.42 -0.09 16.41
CA PHE A 462 -0.75 0.73 16.73
C PHE A 462 -0.95 1.86 15.73
N ASP A 463 0.11 2.59 15.40
CA ASP A 463 0.07 3.66 14.40
C ASP A 463 -0.34 3.16 13.01
N GLN A 464 0.14 1.99 12.61
CA GLN A 464 -0.28 1.34 11.36
C GLN A 464 -1.77 1.03 11.38
N ARG A 465 -2.29 0.53 12.50
CA ARG A 465 -3.72 0.26 12.67
C ARG A 465 -4.56 1.54 12.60
N ILE A 466 -4.12 2.62 13.24
CA ILE A 466 -4.76 3.94 13.12
C ILE A 466 -4.83 4.37 11.65
N CYS A 467 -3.74 4.23 10.91
CA CYS A 467 -3.71 4.57 9.48
C CYS A 467 -4.65 3.68 8.66
N ALA A 468 -4.72 2.38 8.93
CA ALA A 468 -5.64 1.46 8.24
C ALA A 468 -7.11 1.84 8.48
N VAL A 469 -7.48 2.17 9.72
CA VAL A 469 -8.84 2.64 10.07
C VAL A 469 -9.14 3.98 9.39
N TYR A 470 -8.20 4.92 9.43
CA TYR A 470 -8.33 6.20 8.72
C TYR A 470 -8.51 6.01 7.21
N ILE A 471 -7.70 5.16 6.58
CA ILE A 471 -7.85 4.83 5.17
C ILE A 471 -9.27 4.32 4.93
N ALA A 472 -9.72 3.33 5.69
CA ALA A 472 -11.03 2.71 5.50
C ALA A 472 -12.19 3.72 5.62
N ILE A 473 -12.20 4.56 6.66
CA ILE A 473 -13.23 5.59 6.85
C ILE A 473 -13.24 6.58 5.67
N SER A 474 -12.06 6.96 5.19
CA SER A 474 -11.90 7.99 4.16
C SER A 474 -12.22 7.51 2.74
N ARG A 475 -12.59 6.23 2.53
CA ARG A 475 -12.88 5.68 1.18
C ARG A 475 -14.32 5.84 0.74
N ALA A 476 -15.25 6.04 1.67
CA ALA A 476 -16.67 6.17 1.35
C ALA A 476 -17.00 7.51 0.68
N LYS A 477 -17.82 7.45 -0.40
CA LYS A 477 -18.38 8.65 -1.05
C LYS A 477 -19.78 8.98 -0.54
N PHE A 478 -20.64 7.96 -0.37
CA PHE A 478 -22.04 8.18 -0.03
C PHE A 478 -22.44 7.49 1.27
N LYS A 479 -21.95 6.26 1.51
CA LYS A 479 -22.36 5.49 2.68
C LYS A 479 -21.19 4.74 3.30
N LEU A 480 -21.12 4.83 4.62
CA LEU A 480 -20.13 4.16 5.45
C LEU A 480 -20.84 3.30 6.50
N TYR A 481 -20.59 2.00 6.46
CA TYR A 481 -21.00 1.06 7.50
C TYR A 481 -19.85 0.86 8.48
N VAL A 482 -20.11 1.12 9.77
CA VAL A 482 -19.13 0.95 10.85
C VAL A 482 -19.73 0.01 11.91
N PRO A 483 -18.92 -0.86 12.54
CA PRO A 483 -19.37 -1.68 13.67
C PRO A 483 -19.84 -0.81 14.82
N TYR A 484 -20.78 -1.30 15.66
CA TYR A 484 -21.21 -0.58 16.85
C TYR A 484 -20.06 -0.22 17.80
N ASP A 485 -19.02 -1.07 17.83
CA ASP A 485 -17.88 -0.93 18.73
C ASP A 485 -16.93 0.22 18.35
N VAL A 486 -17.12 0.87 17.19
CA VAL A 486 -16.21 1.93 16.71
C VAL A 486 -16.11 3.09 17.71
N ALA A 487 -17.25 3.51 18.26
CA ALA A 487 -17.29 4.60 19.21
C ALA A 487 -16.59 4.21 20.53
N GLU A 488 -16.82 2.99 21.00
CA GLU A 488 -16.15 2.44 22.19
C GLU A 488 -14.64 2.29 21.96
N TRP A 489 -14.23 1.78 20.82
CA TRP A 489 -12.83 1.66 20.45
C TRP A 489 -12.13 3.02 20.43
N ILE A 490 -12.77 4.02 19.82
CA ILE A 490 -12.28 5.39 19.79
C ILE A 490 -12.21 5.95 21.20
N ALA A 491 -13.23 5.78 22.03
CA ALA A 491 -13.26 6.26 23.41
C ALA A 491 -12.26 5.53 24.31
N HIS A 492 -12.12 4.21 24.18
CA HIS A 492 -11.16 3.41 24.93
C HIS A 492 -9.74 3.94 24.71
N HIS A 493 -9.36 4.12 23.48
CA HIS A 493 -8.04 4.67 23.15
C HIS A 493 -7.93 6.16 23.48
N ASP A 494 -9.01 6.91 23.73
CA ASP A 494 -8.99 8.26 24.27
C ASP A 494 -8.68 8.30 25.75
N SER A 495 -9.25 7.37 26.49
CA SER A 495 -9.08 7.31 27.94
C SER A 495 -7.72 6.74 28.37
N GLN A 496 -7.11 5.90 27.55
CA GLN A 496 -5.76 5.35 27.76
C GLN A 496 -4.64 6.35 27.42
N LYS A 497 -4.89 7.65 27.54
CA LYS A 497 -3.83 8.66 27.44
C LYS A 497 -2.61 8.21 28.21
N PHE A 498 -1.67 7.58 27.50
CA PHE A 498 -0.28 7.48 27.90
C PHE A 498 0.05 6.93 29.32
N ARG A 499 -0.86 6.25 30.02
CA ARG A 499 -0.50 5.62 31.32
C ARG A 499 0.45 4.43 31.14
N GLU A 500 0.47 3.80 29.95
CA GLU A 500 1.34 2.65 29.68
C GLU A 500 2.63 3.00 28.91
N PHE A 501 2.70 4.17 28.29
CA PHE A 501 3.89 4.60 27.54
C PHE A 501 4.84 5.52 28.33
N SER A 502 4.46 5.98 29.51
CA SER A 502 5.28 6.84 30.36
C SER A 502 5.95 6.09 31.53
N GLY A 503 5.90 4.78 31.51
CA GLY A 503 6.51 3.95 32.53
C GLY A 503 7.60 3.08 31.95
N TYR A 504 8.69 3.68 31.52
CA TYR A 504 10.08 3.23 31.67
C TYR A 504 11.00 4.28 31.08
#